data_fecbc1ab65b5c392d4ecedd08669ee49
#
_entry.id   fecbc1ab65b5c392d4ecedd08669ee49
#
_cell.length_a   1.000
_cell.length_b   1.000
_cell.length_c   1.000
_cell.angle_alpha   90.00
_cell.angle_beta   90.00
_cell.angle_gamma   90.00
#
_symmetry.space_group_name_H-M   'P 1'
#
loop_
_entity.id
_entity.type
_entity.pdbx_description
1 polymer ?
#
loop_
_entity_poly.entity_id
_entity_poly.type
_entity_poly.pdbx_seq_one_letter_code
_entity_poly.pdbx_strand_id
1 'polypeptide(L)'
;MVQNRGINQDVTQEMNRSLLLKNLRREGMCSRAYLASLTGLKQATVTNIMKDFLNWGIVTEVGFLNGSKGRRSIGVSISQDRYRVIGVRLARKHYSVGLFDLTGTQITKKRVDFNPEEQPDAEDILNQIAAEMRILMKKYGKDTILAAGMAVPGPFIAKKNRIALITGADIWKDVDLKKFFDRELDIPVFLEHNANAGAYAHMWDLKDAYRDDILVYIAAGQGIGAGIVMDGKIYKGALGTSGEIGHMTIDRNGKPCACGNKGCLERYASSLELVKAVYGDQAGRAGCNFEDVERRIREGDQFCMDCYQRACESLGIGIINIVNVINPDIIIIGDDMARPDPERMEAVIRETVREGILADVWEGLTLSISTYQGDPILTGAAIVAIDRIFDSPGQFIPATNQAGAPASPSDE
;
A
#
# COMPACT_ATOMS: atom_id res chain seq x y z
N MET A 1 -15.99 10.61 -15.06
CA MET A 1 -16.38 10.95 -16.45
C MET A 1 -15.22 10.53 -17.34
N VAL A 2 -15.39 9.48 -18.14
CA VAL A 2 -14.44 9.13 -19.21
C VAL A 2 -14.57 10.27 -20.23
N GLN A 3 -13.54 11.12 -20.35
CA GLN A 3 -13.50 12.10 -21.42
C GLN A 3 -13.36 11.33 -22.74
N ASN A 4 -14.37 11.38 -23.61
CA ASN A 4 -14.31 10.98 -25.01
C ASN A 4 -13.33 11.91 -25.78
N ARG A 5 -12.03 11.81 -25.49
CA ARG A 5 -10.98 12.37 -26.34
C ARG A 5 -10.54 11.28 -27.30
N GLY A 6 -10.47 11.63 -28.59
CA GLY A 6 -9.91 10.72 -29.60
C GLY A 6 -8.52 10.24 -29.17
N ILE A 7 -8.24 8.94 -29.35
CA ILE A 7 -6.93 8.35 -29.06
C ILE A 7 -5.99 8.81 -30.17
N ASN A 8 -5.07 9.73 -29.85
CA ASN A 8 -4.00 10.12 -30.77
C ASN A 8 -2.78 9.19 -30.63
N GLN A 9 -1.78 9.38 -31.50
CA GLN A 9 -0.59 8.52 -31.55
C GLN A 9 0.19 8.59 -30.23
N ASP A 10 0.29 9.74 -29.58
CA ASP A 10 1.03 9.93 -28.32
C ASP A 10 0.36 9.16 -27.16
N VAL A 11 -0.97 9.25 -27.05
CA VAL A 11 -1.75 8.50 -26.06
C VAL A 11 -1.57 6.99 -26.25
N THR A 12 -1.63 6.52 -27.51
CA THR A 12 -1.41 5.10 -27.82
C THR A 12 0.01 4.65 -27.44
N GLN A 13 1.00 5.51 -27.68
CA GLN A 13 2.40 5.21 -27.33
C GLN A 13 2.58 5.10 -25.80
N GLU A 14 2.01 6.03 -25.01
CA GLU A 14 2.06 5.98 -23.54
C GLU A 14 1.31 4.74 -23.01
N MET A 15 0.16 4.40 -23.57
CA MET A 15 -0.56 3.16 -23.19
C MET A 15 0.29 1.91 -23.47
N ASN A 16 0.99 1.84 -24.60
CA ASN A 16 1.87 0.73 -24.93
C ASN A 16 3.10 0.70 -24.02
N ARG A 17 3.68 1.84 -23.65
CA ARG A 17 4.76 1.97 -22.67
C ARG A 17 4.33 1.45 -21.30
N SER A 18 3.17 1.92 -20.80
CA SER A 18 2.59 1.45 -19.55
C SER A 18 2.37 -0.06 -19.56
N LEU A 19 1.75 -0.59 -20.62
CA LEU A 19 1.49 -2.01 -20.78
C LEU A 19 2.78 -2.84 -20.70
N LEU A 20 3.84 -2.41 -21.37
CA LEU A 20 5.13 -3.11 -21.38
C LEU A 20 5.83 -3.07 -20.02
N LEU A 21 5.87 -1.90 -19.33
CA LEU A 21 6.48 -1.79 -18.01
C LEU A 21 5.75 -2.64 -16.97
N LYS A 22 4.41 -2.59 -16.95
CA LYS A 22 3.59 -3.37 -16.02
C LYS A 22 3.77 -4.88 -16.22
N ASN A 23 3.83 -5.33 -17.48
CA ASN A 23 4.10 -6.73 -17.77
C ASN A 23 5.55 -7.12 -17.43
N LEU A 24 6.54 -6.29 -17.79
CA LEU A 24 7.94 -6.55 -17.47
C LEU A 24 8.18 -6.63 -15.95
N ARG A 25 7.57 -5.74 -15.19
CA ARG A 25 7.61 -5.80 -13.73
C ARG A 25 7.09 -7.15 -13.21
N ARG A 26 5.94 -7.59 -13.73
CA ARG A 26 5.26 -8.81 -13.33
C ARG A 26 6.07 -10.06 -13.60
N GLU A 27 6.64 -10.13 -14.80
CA GLU A 27 7.51 -11.23 -15.22
C GLU A 27 8.90 -11.19 -14.54
N GLY A 28 9.28 -10.03 -13.98
CA GLY A 28 10.60 -9.77 -13.40
C GLY A 28 11.69 -9.66 -14.45
N MET A 29 11.88 -10.71 -15.23
CA MET A 29 12.88 -10.78 -16.32
C MET A 29 12.34 -11.59 -17.49
N CYS A 30 12.34 -11.02 -18.70
CA CYS A 30 11.88 -11.75 -19.89
C CYS A 30 12.50 -11.21 -21.18
N SER A 31 12.28 -11.88 -22.30
CA SER A 31 12.76 -11.41 -23.60
C SER A 31 11.77 -10.45 -24.27
N ARG A 32 12.24 -9.57 -25.15
CA ARG A 32 11.40 -8.68 -25.96
C ARG A 32 10.38 -9.47 -26.81
N ALA A 33 10.77 -10.64 -27.30
CA ALA A 33 9.87 -11.50 -28.07
C ALA A 33 8.74 -12.07 -27.20
N TYR A 34 9.05 -12.46 -25.96
CA TYR A 34 8.04 -12.92 -25.00
C TYR A 34 7.08 -11.78 -24.62
N LEU A 35 7.59 -10.57 -24.34
CA LEU A 35 6.74 -9.41 -24.09
C LEU A 35 5.81 -9.10 -25.27
N ALA A 36 6.29 -9.23 -26.52
CA ALA A 36 5.47 -9.06 -27.69
C ALA A 36 4.33 -10.09 -27.75
N SER A 37 4.61 -11.38 -27.44
CA SER A 37 3.59 -12.42 -27.41
C SER A 37 2.58 -12.22 -26.28
N LEU A 38 3.04 -11.80 -25.11
CA LEU A 38 2.21 -11.56 -23.92
C LEU A 38 1.26 -10.38 -24.10
N THR A 39 1.74 -9.32 -24.74
CA THR A 39 0.97 -8.06 -24.89
C THR A 39 0.20 -7.96 -26.21
N GLY A 40 0.43 -8.87 -27.15
CA GLY A 40 -0.14 -8.80 -28.50
C GLY A 40 0.43 -7.68 -29.37
N LEU A 41 1.44 -6.94 -28.90
CA LEU A 41 2.07 -5.86 -29.66
C LEU A 41 3.00 -6.44 -30.73
N LYS A 42 3.14 -5.71 -31.86
CA LYS A 42 4.11 -6.06 -32.90
C LYS A 42 5.55 -6.00 -32.35
N GLN A 43 6.41 -6.95 -32.72
CA GLN A 43 7.82 -6.96 -32.27
C GLN A 43 8.56 -5.65 -32.55
N ALA A 44 8.30 -5.00 -33.68
CA ALA A 44 8.90 -3.70 -34.01
C ALA A 44 8.50 -2.63 -32.99
N THR A 45 7.22 -2.59 -32.58
CA THR A 45 6.72 -1.67 -31.54
C THR A 45 7.41 -1.92 -30.20
N VAL A 46 7.48 -3.19 -29.77
CA VAL A 46 8.18 -3.56 -28.53
C VAL A 46 9.64 -3.18 -28.59
N THR A 47 10.33 -3.45 -29.70
CA THR A 47 11.76 -3.12 -29.88
C THR A 47 12.01 -1.61 -29.78
N ASN A 48 11.17 -0.78 -30.39
CA ASN A 48 11.32 0.67 -30.34
C ASN A 48 11.09 1.21 -28.92
N ILE A 49 10.04 0.76 -28.23
CA ILE A 49 9.76 1.19 -26.87
C ILE A 49 10.85 0.71 -25.89
N MET A 50 11.36 -0.52 -26.05
CA MET A 50 12.47 -1.01 -25.24
C MET A 50 13.76 -0.24 -25.46
N LYS A 51 14.01 0.25 -26.69
CA LYS A 51 15.13 1.15 -26.97
C LYS A 51 15.00 2.47 -26.18
N ASP A 52 13.79 3.05 -26.16
CA ASP A 52 13.51 4.25 -25.34
C ASP A 52 13.78 3.96 -23.86
N PHE A 53 13.25 2.85 -23.33
CA PHE A 53 13.41 2.47 -21.92
C PHE A 53 14.86 2.20 -21.51
N LEU A 54 15.66 1.59 -22.37
CA LEU A 54 17.09 1.40 -22.15
C LEU A 54 17.83 2.75 -22.16
N ASN A 55 17.52 3.64 -23.13
CA ASN A 55 18.10 4.97 -23.18
C ASN A 55 17.73 5.81 -21.94
N TRP A 56 16.50 5.70 -21.44
CA TRP A 56 16.08 6.34 -20.22
C TRP A 56 16.70 5.71 -18.97
N GLY A 57 17.17 4.48 -19.05
CA GLY A 57 17.70 3.73 -17.92
C GLY A 57 16.63 3.20 -16.96
N ILE A 58 15.34 3.15 -17.36
CA ILE A 58 14.27 2.54 -16.58
C ILE A 58 14.27 1.01 -16.71
N VAL A 59 14.84 0.49 -17.78
CA VAL A 59 15.03 -0.93 -18.07
C VAL A 59 16.52 -1.20 -18.30
N THR A 60 16.98 -2.39 -17.93
CA THR A 60 18.35 -2.88 -18.17
C THR A 60 18.35 -4.22 -18.86
N GLU A 61 19.44 -4.54 -19.60
CA GLU A 61 19.67 -5.86 -20.15
C GLU A 61 20.36 -6.76 -19.11
N VAL A 62 19.86 -7.98 -18.92
CA VAL A 62 20.27 -8.90 -17.83
C VAL A 62 20.88 -10.21 -18.35
N GLY A 63 21.53 -10.16 -19.50
CA GLY A 63 22.22 -11.32 -20.07
C GLY A 63 21.33 -12.20 -20.95
N PHE A 64 21.76 -13.44 -21.19
CA PHE A 64 21.07 -14.36 -22.11
C PHE A 64 20.10 -15.26 -21.39
N LEU A 65 18.89 -15.34 -21.92
CA LEU A 65 17.86 -16.31 -21.51
C LEU A 65 17.92 -17.55 -22.42
N ASN A 66 17.80 -18.74 -21.85
CA ASN A 66 17.67 -19.97 -22.60
C ASN A 66 16.24 -20.07 -23.16
N GLY A 67 16.09 -19.85 -24.45
CA GLY A 67 14.79 -19.97 -25.14
C GLY A 67 14.42 -21.43 -25.45
N SER A 68 13.12 -21.70 -25.58
CA SER A 68 12.52 -23.03 -25.83
C SER A 68 12.93 -23.73 -27.13
N LYS A 69 13.76 -23.15 -27.96
CA LYS A 69 14.29 -23.73 -29.22
C LYS A 69 15.80 -23.51 -29.42
N GLY A 70 16.56 -23.43 -28.32
CA GLY A 70 18.02 -23.27 -28.39
C GLY A 70 18.53 -21.90 -28.86
N ARG A 71 17.65 -20.95 -29.18
CA ARG A 71 18.02 -19.58 -29.56
C ARG A 71 18.19 -18.72 -28.30
N ARG A 72 19.41 -18.26 -28.03
CA ARG A 72 19.69 -17.30 -26.95
C ARG A 72 18.98 -15.97 -27.25
N SER A 73 18.26 -15.43 -26.28
CA SER A 73 17.64 -14.09 -26.35
C SER A 73 18.14 -13.24 -25.20
N ILE A 74 18.32 -11.93 -25.44
CA ILE A 74 18.71 -10.98 -24.39
C ILE A 74 17.49 -10.77 -23.49
N GLY A 75 17.69 -10.99 -22.18
CA GLY A 75 16.71 -10.67 -21.14
C GLY A 75 16.71 -9.19 -20.84
N VAL A 76 15.54 -8.67 -20.49
CA VAL A 76 15.35 -7.31 -19.99
C VAL A 76 14.62 -7.35 -18.65
N SER A 77 14.92 -6.41 -17.76
CA SER A 77 14.25 -6.23 -16.47
C SER A 77 14.12 -4.75 -16.13
N ILE A 78 13.26 -4.41 -15.16
CA ILE A 78 13.24 -3.06 -14.56
C ILE A 78 14.60 -2.80 -13.91
N SER A 79 15.17 -1.62 -14.14
CA SER A 79 16.44 -1.21 -13.52
C SER A 79 16.23 -0.91 -12.02
N GLN A 80 17.03 -1.54 -11.17
CA GLN A 80 17.02 -1.33 -9.72
C GLN A 80 17.91 -0.18 -9.27
N ASP A 81 18.86 0.23 -10.11
CA ASP A 81 19.96 1.15 -9.72
C ASP A 81 19.69 2.61 -10.11
N ARG A 82 18.92 2.84 -11.19
CA ARG A 82 18.84 4.18 -11.79
C ARG A 82 17.84 5.08 -11.07
N TYR A 83 16.62 4.61 -10.87
CA TYR A 83 15.53 5.42 -10.32
C TYR A 83 14.96 4.85 -9.03
N ARG A 84 14.41 5.73 -8.24
CA ARG A 84 13.85 5.44 -6.91
C ARG A 84 12.58 6.20 -6.69
N VAL A 85 11.82 5.75 -5.70
CA VAL A 85 10.68 6.48 -5.16
C VAL A 85 10.79 6.54 -3.64
N ILE A 86 10.15 7.54 -3.04
CA ILE A 86 10.00 7.62 -1.60
C ILE A 86 8.61 7.06 -1.24
N GLY A 87 8.56 6.15 -0.26
CA GLY A 87 7.35 5.74 0.43
C GLY A 87 7.24 6.44 1.77
N VAL A 88 6.06 6.93 2.10
CA VAL A 88 5.76 7.52 3.41
C VAL A 88 4.53 6.84 3.99
N ARG A 89 4.60 6.39 5.25
CA ARG A 89 3.45 5.96 6.04
C ARG A 89 3.23 6.96 7.15
N LEU A 90 2.08 7.61 7.18
CA LEU A 90 1.60 8.37 8.31
C LEU A 90 0.61 7.50 9.10
N ALA A 91 0.86 7.35 10.40
CA ALA A 91 -0.02 6.69 11.34
C ALA A 91 -0.39 7.67 12.48
N ARG A 92 -1.23 7.24 13.44
CA ARG A 92 -1.69 8.11 14.52
C ARG A 92 -0.59 8.57 15.48
N LYS A 93 0.44 7.72 15.70
CA LYS A 93 1.52 7.95 16.69
C LYS A 93 2.92 7.79 16.11
N HIS A 94 3.05 7.62 14.81
CA HIS A 94 4.34 7.56 14.15
C HIS A 94 4.21 7.89 12.67
N TYR A 95 5.34 8.25 12.05
CA TYR A 95 5.49 8.17 10.61
C TYR A 95 6.71 7.35 10.25
N SER A 96 6.69 6.78 9.05
CA SER A 96 7.84 6.11 8.46
C SER A 96 8.13 6.70 7.08
N VAL A 97 9.42 6.90 6.77
CA VAL A 97 9.87 7.31 5.44
C VAL A 97 10.86 6.28 4.95
N GLY A 98 10.65 5.76 3.75
CA GLY A 98 11.50 4.75 3.12
C GLY A 98 11.86 5.12 1.70
N LEU A 99 12.99 4.61 1.22
CA LEU A 99 13.43 4.70 -0.17
C LEU A 99 13.31 3.33 -0.80
N PHE A 100 12.78 3.28 -2.02
CA PHE A 100 12.51 2.07 -2.77
C PHE A 100 13.04 2.20 -4.20
N ASP A 101 13.46 1.09 -4.80
CA ASP A 101 13.69 1.02 -6.24
C ASP A 101 12.35 0.87 -7.01
N LEU A 102 12.40 0.87 -8.33
CA LEU A 102 11.20 0.73 -9.16
C LEU A 102 10.62 -0.70 -9.20
N THR A 103 11.27 -1.67 -8.57
CA THR A 103 10.69 -3.02 -8.36
C THR A 103 9.88 -3.11 -7.08
N GLY A 104 9.94 -2.08 -6.23
CA GLY A 104 9.31 -2.06 -4.91
C GLY A 104 10.21 -2.57 -3.79
N THR A 105 11.49 -2.85 -4.08
CA THR A 105 12.46 -3.30 -3.07
C THR A 105 12.89 -2.14 -2.18
N GLN A 106 12.77 -2.32 -0.87
CA GLN A 106 13.14 -1.31 0.12
C GLN A 106 14.66 -1.19 0.25
N ILE A 107 15.21 0.02 0.05
CA ILE A 107 16.63 0.34 0.16
C ILE A 107 16.96 0.81 1.58
N THR A 108 16.13 1.68 2.14
CA THR A 108 16.30 2.20 3.51
C THR A 108 14.95 2.60 4.09
N LYS A 109 14.89 2.68 5.42
CA LYS A 109 13.69 3.09 6.17
C LYS A 109 14.10 3.84 7.43
N LYS A 110 13.33 4.86 7.77
CA LYS A 110 13.36 5.53 9.08
C LYS A 110 11.95 5.59 9.63
N ARG A 111 11.78 5.25 10.91
CA ARG A 111 10.54 5.44 11.68
C ARG A 111 10.78 6.48 12.75
N VAL A 112 9.81 7.34 12.95
CA VAL A 112 9.79 8.36 14.00
C VAL A 112 8.45 8.27 14.71
N ASP A 113 8.50 8.01 16.01
CA ASP A 113 7.33 7.99 16.87
C ASP A 113 7.08 9.41 17.40
N PHE A 114 5.83 9.80 17.55
CA PHE A 114 5.41 11.09 18.12
C PHE A 114 4.17 10.91 18.99
N ASN A 115 3.99 11.83 19.94
CA ASN A 115 2.77 11.89 20.75
C ASN A 115 1.87 13.02 20.22
N PRO A 116 0.68 12.75 19.65
CA PRO A 116 -0.22 13.77 19.15
C PRO A 116 -0.70 14.76 20.23
N GLU A 117 -0.67 14.36 21.51
CA GLU A 117 -1.07 15.21 22.64
C GLU A 117 0.02 16.24 23.02
N GLU A 118 1.29 15.93 22.71
CA GLU A 118 2.46 16.79 22.98
C GLU A 118 2.85 17.63 21.76
N GLN A 119 2.43 17.24 20.55
CA GLN A 119 2.67 17.98 19.30
C GLN A 119 1.35 18.58 18.81
N PRO A 120 1.06 19.84 19.14
CA PRO A 120 -0.23 20.46 18.87
C PRO A 120 -0.48 20.78 17.39
N ASP A 121 0.56 20.74 16.53
CA ASP A 121 0.45 21.15 15.13
C ASP A 121 0.81 20.02 14.15
N ALA A 122 -0.15 19.72 13.25
CA ALA A 122 0.07 18.78 12.15
C ALA A 122 1.16 19.27 11.19
N GLU A 123 1.33 20.60 11.02
CA GLU A 123 2.33 21.18 10.13
C GLU A 123 3.76 20.86 10.59
N ASP A 124 4.00 20.78 11.90
CA ASP A 124 5.30 20.38 12.45
C ASP A 124 5.66 18.94 12.07
N ILE A 125 4.69 18.02 12.14
CA ILE A 125 4.89 16.63 11.73
C ILE A 125 5.15 16.56 10.21
N LEU A 126 4.40 17.30 9.42
CA LEU A 126 4.58 17.34 7.97
C LEU A 126 5.94 17.95 7.59
N ASN A 127 6.39 18.99 8.30
CA ASN A 127 7.72 19.57 8.11
C ASN A 127 8.83 18.57 8.41
N GLN A 128 8.70 17.76 9.47
CA GLN A 128 9.64 16.69 9.78
C GLN A 128 9.67 15.63 8.67
N ILE A 129 8.50 15.18 8.19
CA ILE A 129 8.40 14.25 7.06
C ILE A 129 9.08 14.83 5.82
N ALA A 130 8.78 16.08 5.45
CA ALA A 130 9.39 16.75 4.31
C ALA A 130 10.92 16.89 4.45
N ALA A 131 11.41 17.14 5.67
CA ALA A 131 12.85 17.19 5.96
C ALA A 131 13.52 15.83 5.72
N GLU A 132 12.92 14.72 6.20
CA GLU A 132 13.45 13.38 5.95
C GLU A 132 13.46 13.04 4.43
N MET A 133 12.42 13.43 3.70
CA MET A 133 12.37 13.25 2.25
C MET A 133 13.49 14.05 1.55
N ARG A 134 13.71 15.32 1.94
CA ARG A 134 14.82 16.12 1.40
C ARG A 134 16.20 15.53 1.71
N ILE A 135 16.39 14.91 2.89
CA ILE A 135 17.64 14.21 3.24
C ILE A 135 17.87 13.06 2.25
N LEU A 136 16.84 12.26 1.94
CA LEU A 136 16.94 11.19 0.96
C LEU A 136 17.24 11.73 -0.44
N MET A 137 16.55 12.79 -0.87
CA MET A 137 16.76 13.42 -2.18
C MET A 137 18.19 13.96 -2.31
N LYS A 138 18.74 14.57 -1.25
CA LYS A 138 20.13 15.04 -1.23
C LYS A 138 21.14 13.89 -1.28
N LYS A 139 20.88 12.81 -0.54
CA LYS A 139 21.80 11.68 -0.42
C LYS A 139 21.89 10.85 -1.69
N TYR A 140 20.77 10.60 -2.35
CA TYR A 140 20.67 9.69 -3.49
C TYR A 140 20.59 10.40 -4.85
N GLY A 141 20.51 11.73 -4.86
CA GLY A 141 20.39 12.55 -6.06
C GLY A 141 18.94 12.86 -6.43
N LYS A 142 18.62 14.16 -6.54
CA LYS A 142 17.28 14.64 -6.85
C LYS A 142 16.72 14.06 -8.14
N ASP A 143 17.55 13.96 -9.21
CA ASP A 143 17.14 13.48 -10.53
C ASP A 143 16.92 11.95 -10.58
N THR A 144 17.25 11.22 -9.52
CA THR A 144 17.03 9.77 -9.42
C THR A 144 15.76 9.42 -8.66
N ILE A 145 15.20 10.35 -7.87
CA ILE A 145 13.96 10.15 -7.12
C ILE A 145 12.82 10.78 -7.90
N LEU A 146 12.02 9.95 -8.55
CA LEU A 146 11.01 10.41 -9.52
C LEU A 146 9.72 10.90 -8.88
N ALA A 147 9.32 10.32 -7.75
CA ALA A 147 8.06 10.62 -7.09
C ALA A 147 8.09 10.13 -5.64
N ALA A 148 7.06 10.49 -4.89
CA ALA A 148 6.75 9.89 -3.60
C ALA A 148 5.30 9.42 -3.54
N GLY A 149 5.06 8.34 -2.81
CA GLY A 149 3.73 7.92 -2.39
C GLY A 149 3.60 8.07 -0.88
N MET A 150 2.45 8.52 -0.42
CA MET A 150 2.18 8.69 1.00
C MET A 150 0.87 8.01 1.38
N ALA A 151 0.98 7.02 2.26
CA ALA A 151 -0.16 6.38 2.88
C ALA A 151 -0.58 7.19 4.12
N VAL A 152 -1.87 7.50 4.22
CA VAL A 152 -2.45 8.32 5.27
C VAL A 152 -3.58 7.58 5.99
N PRO A 153 -3.81 7.84 7.29
CA PRO A 153 -4.92 7.24 8.01
C PRO A 153 -6.26 7.76 7.48
N GLY A 154 -7.31 6.97 7.64
CA GLY A 154 -8.67 7.27 7.22
C GLY A 154 -9.58 7.76 8.34
N PRO A 155 -10.80 8.16 7.97
CA PRO A 155 -11.31 8.32 6.59
C PRO A 155 -10.57 9.40 5.79
N PHE A 156 -10.04 9.03 4.61
CA PHE A 156 -9.35 9.95 3.70
C PHE A 156 -10.23 10.26 2.48
N ILE A 157 -10.63 11.53 2.34
CA ILE A 157 -11.44 11.98 1.20
C ILE A 157 -10.49 12.31 0.03
N ALA A 158 -10.22 11.33 -0.82
CA ALA A 158 -9.24 11.44 -1.91
C ALA A 158 -9.51 12.62 -2.86
N LYS A 159 -10.80 12.92 -3.16
CA LYS A 159 -11.16 14.07 -4.00
C LYS A 159 -10.84 15.44 -3.39
N LYS A 160 -10.64 15.52 -2.07
CA LYS A 160 -10.32 16.74 -1.33
C LYS A 160 -8.90 16.75 -0.76
N ASN A 161 -8.13 15.68 -0.98
CA ASN A 161 -6.79 15.48 -0.41
C ASN A 161 -6.71 15.71 1.11
N ARG A 162 -7.79 15.36 1.83
CA ARG A 162 -7.98 15.69 3.24
C ARG A 162 -8.37 14.46 4.05
N ILE A 163 -7.77 14.35 5.23
CA ILE A 163 -8.22 13.40 6.25
C ILE A 163 -9.49 13.97 6.89
N ALA A 164 -10.59 13.20 6.89
CA ALA A 164 -11.87 13.67 7.40
C ALA A 164 -12.00 13.51 8.92
N LEU A 165 -11.41 12.44 9.44
CA LEU A 165 -11.47 12.09 10.86
C LEU A 165 -10.26 11.21 11.21
N ILE A 166 -9.61 11.50 12.33
CA ILE A 166 -8.77 10.53 13.03
C ILE A 166 -9.25 10.52 14.47
N THR A 167 -9.76 9.40 14.94
CA THR A 167 -10.21 9.26 16.32
C THR A 167 -9.07 9.60 17.30
N GLY A 168 -9.24 10.66 18.10
CA GLY A 168 -8.23 11.11 19.05
C GLY A 168 -7.06 11.92 18.47
N ALA A 169 -7.17 12.44 17.23
CA ALA A 169 -6.14 13.29 16.62
C ALA A 169 -6.75 14.39 15.73
N ASP A 170 -7.41 15.37 16.34
CA ASP A 170 -8.05 16.52 15.66
C ASP A 170 -7.06 17.45 14.94
N ILE A 171 -5.77 17.30 15.20
CA ILE A 171 -4.69 18.09 14.57
C ILE A 171 -4.67 17.99 13.04
N TRP A 172 -5.20 16.90 12.47
CA TRP A 172 -5.26 16.66 11.02
C TRP A 172 -6.47 17.30 10.34
N LYS A 173 -7.40 17.85 11.12
CA LYS A 173 -8.62 18.46 10.60
C LYS A 173 -8.23 19.70 9.78
N ASP A 174 -8.81 19.79 8.57
CA ASP A 174 -8.61 20.92 7.66
C ASP A 174 -7.21 21.06 7.03
N VAL A 175 -6.30 20.10 7.23
CA VAL A 175 -4.98 20.07 6.57
C VAL A 175 -5.09 19.56 5.15
N ASP A 176 -4.70 20.37 4.16
CA ASP A 176 -4.54 19.95 2.77
C ASP A 176 -3.12 19.41 2.55
N LEU A 177 -2.99 18.09 2.71
CA LEU A 177 -1.71 17.38 2.59
C LEU A 177 -1.07 17.58 1.20
N LYS A 178 -1.88 17.54 0.13
CA LYS A 178 -1.35 17.69 -1.23
C LYS A 178 -0.75 19.07 -1.44
N LYS A 179 -1.48 20.12 -1.06
CA LYS A 179 -1.02 21.50 -1.16
C LYS A 179 0.25 21.73 -0.35
N PHE A 180 0.35 21.12 0.84
CA PHE A 180 1.56 21.21 1.67
C PHE A 180 2.78 20.63 0.92
N PHE A 181 2.70 19.38 0.46
CA PHE A 181 3.85 18.74 -0.18
C PHE A 181 4.19 19.33 -1.55
N ASP A 182 3.20 19.83 -2.30
CA ASP A 182 3.45 20.54 -3.57
C ASP A 182 4.22 21.86 -3.37
N ARG A 183 4.08 22.50 -2.19
CA ARG A 183 4.87 23.67 -1.80
C ARG A 183 6.28 23.31 -1.36
N GLU A 184 6.42 22.18 -0.63
CA GLU A 184 7.67 21.84 0.07
C GLU A 184 8.63 20.99 -0.76
N LEU A 185 8.16 20.31 -1.79
CA LEU A 185 8.94 19.36 -2.56
C LEU A 185 8.81 19.59 -4.07
N ASP A 186 9.91 19.41 -4.80
CA ASP A 186 9.93 19.52 -6.26
C ASP A 186 9.57 18.21 -6.99
N ILE A 187 9.24 17.15 -6.24
CA ILE A 187 8.77 15.86 -6.79
C ILE A 187 7.28 15.69 -6.50
N PRO A 188 6.51 15.03 -7.38
CA PRO A 188 5.09 14.77 -7.13
C PRO A 188 4.91 13.81 -5.95
N VAL A 189 3.93 14.12 -5.09
CA VAL A 189 3.52 13.27 -3.96
C VAL A 189 2.10 12.77 -4.20
N PHE A 190 1.93 11.44 -4.19
CA PHE A 190 0.65 10.75 -4.38
C PHE A 190 0.12 10.24 -3.05
N LEU A 191 -1.08 10.69 -2.70
CA LEU A 191 -1.73 10.31 -1.44
C LEU A 191 -2.63 9.09 -1.65
N GLU A 192 -2.59 8.15 -0.70
CA GLU A 192 -3.47 6.99 -0.67
C GLU A 192 -3.88 6.66 0.76
N HIS A 193 -5.02 6.00 0.95
CA HIS A 193 -5.43 5.48 2.26
C HIS A 193 -4.53 4.32 2.72
N ASN A 194 -4.22 4.23 4.02
CA ASN A 194 -3.33 3.21 4.59
C ASN A 194 -3.73 1.78 4.20
N ALA A 195 -5.00 1.43 4.33
CA ALA A 195 -5.46 0.08 3.98
C ALA A 195 -5.37 -0.20 2.48
N ASN A 196 -5.63 0.80 1.63
CA ASN A 196 -5.42 0.68 0.18
C ASN A 196 -3.94 0.47 -0.16
N ALA A 197 -3.04 1.19 0.49
CA ALA A 197 -1.60 1.00 0.31
C ALA A 197 -1.18 -0.42 0.70
N GLY A 198 -1.67 -0.94 1.85
CA GLY A 198 -1.44 -2.32 2.25
C GLY A 198 -1.97 -3.34 1.23
N ALA A 199 -3.17 -3.11 0.68
CA ALA A 199 -3.73 -3.93 -0.38
C ALA A 199 -2.87 -3.91 -1.67
N TYR A 200 -2.35 -2.74 -2.03
CA TYR A 200 -1.42 -2.62 -3.16
C TYR A 200 -0.15 -3.45 -2.96
N ALA A 201 0.43 -3.45 -1.75
CA ALA A 201 1.62 -4.24 -1.46
C ALA A 201 1.36 -5.74 -1.61
N HIS A 202 0.25 -6.24 -1.07
CA HIS A 202 -0.11 -7.66 -1.20
C HIS A 202 -0.42 -8.05 -2.64
N MET A 203 -1.20 -7.24 -3.37
CA MET A 203 -1.46 -7.46 -4.79
C MET A 203 -0.16 -7.47 -5.62
N TRP A 204 0.80 -6.63 -5.26
CA TRP A 204 2.10 -6.54 -5.94
C TRP A 204 2.91 -7.82 -5.80
N ASP A 205 2.85 -8.48 -4.64
CA ASP A 205 3.56 -9.73 -4.36
C ASP A 205 2.87 -10.98 -4.91
N LEU A 206 1.53 -10.99 -4.96
CA LEU A 206 0.76 -12.18 -5.34
C LEU A 206 0.87 -12.56 -6.83
N LYS A 207 1.51 -11.74 -7.68
CA LYS A 207 1.68 -11.97 -9.12
C LYS A 207 0.35 -12.37 -9.83
N ASP A 208 0.45 -13.05 -10.97
CA ASP A 208 -0.70 -13.32 -11.85
C ASP A 208 -1.75 -14.31 -11.35
N ALA A 209 -1.43 -15.10 -10.33
CA ALA A 209 -2.33 -16.13 -9.83
C ALA A 209 -3.71 -15.60 -9.36
N TYR A 210 -3.79 -14.29 -9.07
CA TYR A 210 -4.95 -13.68 -8.43
C TYR A 210 -5.42 -12.41 -9.14
N ARG A 211 -5.18 -12.29 -10.43
CA ARG A 211 -5.45 -11.05 -11.18
C ARG A 211 -6.94 -10.72 -11.27
N ASP A 212 -7.76 -11.73 -11.42
CA ASP A 212 -9.21 -11.59 -11.60
C ASP A 212 -9.95 -11.77 -10.27
N ASP A 213 -9.21 -12.06 -9.18
CA ASP A 213 -9.77 -12.27 -7.85
C ASP A 213 -10.07 -10.93 -7.16
N ILE A 214 -11.08 -10.95 -6.31
CA ILE A 214 -11.40 -9.84 -5.40
C ILE A 214 -10.58 -10.06 -4.12
N LEU A 215 -9.61 -9.17 -3.89
CA LEU A 215 -8.78 -9.19 -2.69
C LEU A 215 -9.22 -8.09 -1.73
N VAL A 216 -9.39 -8.45 -0.46
CA VAL A 216 -9.61 -7.50 0.64
C VAL A 216 -8.44 -7.60 1.62
N TYR A 217 -7.67 -6.54 1.75
CA TYR A 217 -6.67 -6.40 2.83
C TYR A 217 -7.28 -5.62 3.98
N ILE A 218 -7.26 -6.19 5.18
CA ILE A 218 -7.76 -5.55 6.40
C ILE A 218 -6.56 -5.07 7.22
N ALA A 219 -6.42 -3.76 7.33
CA ALA A 219 -5.48 -3.13 8.24
C ALA A 219 -6.12 -3.05 9.63
N ALA A 220 -5.84 -4.04 10.48
CA ALA A 220 -6.31 -4.10 11.85
C ALA A 220 -5.22 -3.57 12.80
N GLY A 221 -5.17 -2.27 12.98
CA GLY A 221 -4.19 -1.56 13.82
C GLY A 221 -4.86 -0.65 14.84
N GLN A 222 -4.30 0.55 15.02
CA GLN A 222 -4.88 1.59 15.89
C GLN A 222 -6.28 2.04 15.44
N GLY A 223 -6.58 1.94 14.15
CA GLY A 223 -7.90 1.95 13.53
C GLY A 223 -8.10 0.68 12.73
N ILE A 224 -9.29 0.51 12.16
CA ILE A 224 -9.62 -0.61 11.27
C ILE A 224 -10.11 -0.07 9.94
N GLY A 225 -9.44 -0.48 8.87
CA GLY A 225 -9.82 -0.14 7.50
C GLY A 225 -9.58 -1.33 6.55
N ALA A 226 -10.18 -1.30 5.37
CA ALA A 226 -9.92 -2.28 4.33
C ALA A 226 -9.49 -1.60 3.02
N GLY A 227 -8.52 -2.21 2.34
CA GLY A 227 -8.24 -1.96 0.94
C GLY A 227 -8.89 -3.05 0.11
N ILE A 228 -9.70 -2.67 -0.86
CA ILE A 228 -10.44 -3.61 -1.71
C ILE A 228 -9.87 -3.51 -3.13
N VAL A 229 -9.40 -4.63 -3.67
CA VAL A 229 -8.90 -4.75 -5.05
C VAL A 229 -9.89 -5.57 -5.85
N MET A 230 -10.31 -5.03 -6.98
CA MET A 230 -11.16 -5.70 -7.98
C MET A 230 -10.56 -5.45 -9.37
N ASP A 231 -10.47 -6.47 -10.19
CA ASP A 231 -9.86 -6.40 -11.54
C ASP A 231 -8.44 -5.77 -11.51
N GLY A 232 -7.65 -6.10 -10.50
CA GLY A 232 -6.30 -5.56 -10.29
C GLY A 232 -6.25 -4.07 -9.97
N LYS A 233 -7.36 -3.45 -9.52
CA LYS A 233 -7.45 -2.03 -9.18
C LYS A 233 -8.08 -1.82 -7.81
N ILE A 234 -7.60 -0.81 -7.09
CA ILE A 234 -8.25 -0.40 -5.83
C ILE A 234 -9.65 0.16 -6.11
N TYR A 235 -10.64 -0.44 -5.47
CA TYR A 235 -11.99 0.08 -5.44
C TYR A 235 -12.09 1.26 -4.46
N LYS A 236 -12.25 2.46 -4.99
CA LYS A 236 -12.23 3.71 -4.19
C LYS A 236 -13.60 4.21 -3.76
N GLY A 237 -14.66 3.70 -4.35
CA GLY A 237 -16.00 4.26 -4.15
C GLY A 237 -16.16 5.69 -4.71
N ALA A 238 -17.30 6.30 -4.43
CA ALA A 238 -17.69 7.59 -5.01
C ALA A 238 -16.80 8.78 -4.58
N LEU A 239 -16.40 8.81 -3.31
CA LEU A 239 -15.57 9.88 -2.72
C LEU A 239 -14.12 9.48 -2.45
N GLY A 240 -13.76 8.23 -2.72
CA GLY A 240 -12.47 7.65 -2.38
C GLY A 240 -12.39 7.11 -0.95
N THR A 241 -13.54 6.89 -0.30
CA THR A 241 -13.64 6.46 1.10
C THR A 241 -14.22 5.04 1.24
N SER A 242 -14.09 4.19 0.21
CA SER A 242 -14.47 2.79 0.38
C SER A 242 -13.55 2.08 1.37
N GLY A 243 -14.05 1.01 1.98
CA GLY A 243 -13.25 0.22 2.91
C GLY A 243 -13.17 0.74 4.34
N GLU A 244 -13.98 1.74 4.72
CA GLU A 244 -14.13 2.22 6.10
C GLU A 244 -14.90 1.21 6.98
N ILE A 245 -14.45 -0.05 6.95
CA ILE A 245 -15.09 -1.19 7.63
C ILE A 245 -15.09 -1.06 9.16
N GLY A 246 -14.13 -0.34 9.71
CA GLY A 246 -14.03 -0.04 11.14
C GLY A 246 -15.27 0.71 11.67
N HIS A 247 -16.00 1.41 10.78
CA HIS A 247 -17.23 2.11 11.12
C HIS A 247 -18.51 1.34 10.81
N MET A 248 -18.42 0.08 10.38
CA MET A 248 -19.58 -0.82 10.32
C MET A 248 -20.09 -1.12 11.74
N THR A 249 -21.41 -1.04 11.93
CA THR A 249 -22.06 -1.39 13.20
C THR A 249 -22.10 -2.90 13.37
N ILE A 250 -21.46 -3.43 14.40
CA ILE A 250 -21.54 -4.84 14.83
C ILE A 250 -22.43 -5.02 16.07
N ASP A 251 -22.72 -3.93 16.78
CA ASP A 251 -23.62 -3.90 17.93
C ASP A 251 -24.47 -2.63 17.91
N ARG A 252 -25.77 -2.78 17.65
CA ARG A 252 -26.73 -1.65 17.60
C ARG A 252 -26.80 -0.82 18.88
N ASN A 253 -26.62 -1.45 20.02
CA ASN A 253 -26.69 -0.82 21.34
C ASN A 253 -25.31 -0.58 21.96
N GLY A 254 -24.23 -0.73 21.15
CA GLY A 254 -22.86 -0.75 21.59
C GLY A 254 -22.22 0.61 21.86
N LYS A 255 -20.89 0.59 21.99
CA LYS A 255 -20.07 1.74 22.37
C LYS A 255 -20.23 2.92 21.38
N PRO A 256 -20.31 4.18 21.88
CA PRO A 256 -20.30 5.35 20.99
C PRO A 256 -18.96 5.45 20.24
N CYS A 257 -19.01 5.93 18.99
CA CYS A 257 -17.87 6.14 18.13
C CYS A 257 -17.71 7.63 17.79
N ALA A 258 -16.48 8.10 17.64
CA ALA A 258 -16.18 9.48 17.26
C ALA A 258 -16.73 9.87 15.87
N CYS A 259 -17.05 8.90 15.01
CA CYS A 259 -17.70 9.15 13.72
C CYS A 259 -19.19 9.55 13.85
N GLY A 260 -19.75 9.58 15.04
CA GLY A 260 -21.15 9.89 15.33
C GLY A 260 -22.07 8.66 15.40
N ASN A 261 -21.57 7.47 15.03
CA ASN A 261 -22.31 6.21 15.08
C ASN A 261 -22.10 5.48 16.43
N LYS A 262 -22.80 4.35 16.64
CA LYS A 262 -22.62 3.43 17.78
C LYS A 262 -22.30 2.03 17.30
N GLY A 263 -21.54 1.30 18.13
CA GLY A 263 -21.24 -0.11 17.90
C GLY A 263 -20.33 -0.37 16.70
N CYS A 264 -19.53 0.61 16.29
CA CYS A 264 -18.56 0.46 15.22
C CYS A 264 -17.55 -0.64 15.56
N LEU A 265 -17.18 -1.46 14.59
CA LEU A 265 -16.20 -2.54 14.70
C LEU A 265 -14.88 -2.08 15.35
N GLU A 266 -14.38 -0.91 14.97
CA GLU A 266 -13.14 -0.31 15.51
C GLU A 266 -13.17 -0.20 17.04
N ARG A 267 -14.38 0.01 17.65
CA ARG A 267 -14.55 0.14 19.10
C ARG A 267 -14.45 -1.19 19.86
N TYR A 268 -14.26 -2.31 19.17
CA TYR A 268 -14.16 -3.65 19.76
C TYR A 268 -12.87 -4.37 19.36
N ALA A 269 -12.35 -4.12 18.15
CA ALA A 269 -11.31 -4.93 17.55
C ALA A 269 -10.01 -4.17 17.20
N SER A 270 -9.91 -2.85 17.49
CA SER A 270 -8.65 -2.11 17.25
C SER A 270 -7.62 -2.32 18.37
N SER A 271 -6.33 -2.12 18.05
CA SER A 271 -5.25 -2.20 19.04
C SER A 271 -5.40 -1.18 20.18
N LEU A 272 -5.98 -0.01 19.91
CA LEU A 272 -6.29 0.99 20.94
C LEU A 272 -7.36 0.50 21.91
N GLU A 273 -8.40 -0.17 21.42
CA GLU A 273 -9.47 -0.70 22.27
C GLU A 273 -9.01 -1.96 23.04
N LEU A 274 -8.09 -2.76 22.48
CA LEU A 274 -7.45 -3.84 23.18
C LEU A 274 -6.63 -3.32 24.38
N VAL A 275 -5.82 -2.26 24.20
CA VAL A 275 -5.10 -1.62 25.30
C VAL A 275 -6.05 -1.11 26.38
N LYS A 276 -7.17 -0.49 25.99
CA LYS A 276 -8.21 -0.05 26.93
C LYS A 276 -8.90 -1.21 27.66
N ALA A 277 -9.11 -2.33 26.98
CA ALA A 277 -9.70 -3.52 27.60
C ALA A 277 -8.78 -4.12 28.68
N VAL A 278 -7.46 -4.02 28.49
CA VAL A 278 -6.44 -4.54 29.43
C VAL A 278 -6.20 -3.57 30.58
N TYR A 279 -6.09 -2.27 30.32
CA TYR A 279 -5.61 -1.28 31.30
C TYR A 279 -6.67 -0.30 31.80
N GLY A 280 -7.88 -0.29 31.23
CA GLY A 280 -8.94 0.67 31.60
C GLY A 280 -8.44 2.12 31.45
N ASP A 281 -8.63 2.92 32.51
CA ASP A 281 -8.23 4.34 32.58
C ASP A 281 -6.69 4.58 32.58
N GLN A 282 -5.90 3.52 32.70
CA GLN A 282 -4.44 3.61 32.62
C GLN A 282 -3.92 3.47 31.18
N ALA A 283 -4.77 3.15 30.23
CA ALA A 283 -4.40 2.98 28.83
C ALA A 283 -3.71 4.23 28.27
N GLY A 284 -2.54 4.04 27.66
CA GLY A 284 -1.73 5.11 27.08
C GLY A 284 -0.72 5.75 28.05
N ARG A 285 -0.72 5.38 29.34
CA ARG A 285 0.33 5.77 30.27
C ARG A 285 1.62 4.96 30.02
N ALA A 286 2.74 5.42 30.57
CA ALA A 286 4.01 4.71 30.45
C ALA A 286 3.89 3.23 30.86
N GLY A 287 4.25 2.31 29.98
CA GLY A 287 4.12 0.87 30.17
C GLY A 287 2.73 0.29 29.96
N CYS A 288 1.70 1.11 29.70
CA CYS A 288 0.32 0.65 29.43
C CYS A 288 -0.03 0.89 27.97
N ASN A 289 0.73 0.30 27.07
CA ASN A 289 0.65 0.47 25.62
C ASN A 289 0.45 -0.88 24.90
N PHE A 290 0.37 -0.85 23.57
CA PHE A 290 0.13 -2.06 22.79
C PHE A 290 1.34 -3.00 22.82
N GLU A 291 2.55 -2.49 22.83
CA GLU A 291 3.79 -3.28 22.91
C GLU A 291 3.86 -4.10 24.22
N ASP A 292 3.36 -3.56 25.32
CA ASP A 292 3.27 -4.31 26.58
C ASP A 292 2.17 -5.38 26.51
N VAL A 293 1.00 -5.09 25.95
CA VAL A 293 -0.07 -6.08 25.74
C VAL A 293 0.43 -7.22 24.83
N GLU A 294 1.11 -6.89 23.73
CA GLU A 294 1.73 -7.83 22.80
C GLU A 294 2.70 -8.77 23.53
N ARG A 295 3.60 -8.21 24.35
CA ARG A 295 4.55 -8.97 25.16
C ARG A 295 3.83 -9.92 26.13
N ARG A 296 2.82 -9.43 26.87
CA ARG A 296 2.04 -10.21 27.85
C ARG A 296 1.27 -11.35 27.18
N ILE A 297 0.71 -11.14 26.00
CA ILE A 297 0.05 -12.21 25.22
C ILE A 297 1.07 -13.29 24.87
N ARG A 298 2.26 -12.93 24.39
CA ARG A 298 3.33 -13.88 24.05
C ARG A 298 3.89 -14.62 25.27
N GLU A 299 3.84 -14.00 26.44
CA GLU A 299 4.22 -14.61 27.72
C GLU A 299 3.11 -15.48 28.33
N GLY A 300 1.93 -15.55 27.71
CA GLY A 300 0.82 -16.40 28.12
C GLY A 300 -0.06 -15.80 29.22
N ASP A 301 -0.12 -14.48 29.37
CA ASP A 301 -1.04 -13.81 30.29
C ASP A 301 -2.49 -14.06 29.88
N GLN A 302 -3.21 -14.86 30.67
CA GLN A 302 -4.56 -15.34 30.33
C GLN A 302 -5.55 -14.18 30.17
N PHE A 303 -5.47 -13.13 30.99
CA PHE A 303 -6.39 -11.99 30.89
C PHE A 303 -6.18 -11.22 29.60
N CYS A 304 -4.91 -10.98 29.20
CA CYS A 304 -4.59 -10.34 27.92
C CYS A 304 -5.02 -11.21 26.74
N MET A 305 -4.82 -12.53 26.83
CA MET A 305 -5.24 -13.49 25.80
C MET A 305 -6.75 -13.51 25.62
N ASP A 306 -7.53 -13.46 26.72
CA ASP A 306 -9.00 -13.40 26.66
C ASP A 306 -9.52 -12.08 26.08
N CYS A 307 -8.85 -10.96 26.39
CA CYS A 307 -9.16 -9.68 25.76
C CYS A 307 -8.88 -9.69 24.25
N TYR A 308 -7.76 -10.27 23.86
CA TYR A 308 -7.34 -10.41 22.47
C TYR A 308 -8.28 -11.32 21.68
N GLN A 309 -8.70 -12.45 22.25
CA GLN A 309 -9.65 -13.36 21.62
C GLN A 309 -10.98 -12.66 21.32
N ARG A 310 -11.55 -11.92 22.30
CA ARG A 310 -12.80 -11.15 22.07
C ARG A 310 -12.65 -10.09 20.97
N ALA A 311 -11.47 -9.49 20.86
CA ALA A 311 -11.19 -8.55 19.77
C ALA A 311 -11.14 -9.27 18.40
N CYS A 312 -10.53 -10.45 18.34
CA CYS A 312 -10.49 -11.30 17.13
C CYS A 312 -11.90 -11.79 16.73
N GLU A 313 -12.73 -12.23 17.69
CA GLU A 313 -14.13 -12.62 17.45
C GLU A 313 -14.93 -11.44 16.87
N SER A 314 -14.76 -10.23 17.44
CA SER A 314 -15.40 -9.01 16.93
C SER A 314 -14.96 -8.69 15.49
N LEU A 315 -13.67 -8.88 15.19
CA LEU A 315 -13.15 -8.72 13.82
C LEU A 315 -13.75 -9.75 12.87
N GLY A 316 -13.92 -11.00 13.33
CA GLY A 316 -14.60 -12.06 12.57
C GLY A 316 -16.04 -11.67 12.19
N ILE A 317 -16.80 -11.05 13.11
CA ILE A 317 -18.16 -10.52 12.81
C ILE A 317 -18.09 -9.45 11.72
N GLY A 318 -17.10 -8.54 11.77
CA GLY A 318 -16.89 -7.56 10.72
C GLY A 318 -16.58 -8.21 9.37
N ILE A 319 -15.78 -9.28 9.36
CA ILE A 319 -15.44 -10.04 8.16
C ILE A 319 -16.64 -10.75 7.56
N ILE A 320 -17.54 -11.32 8.37
CA ILE A 320 -18.82 -11.89 7.90
C ILE A 320 -19.59 -10.85 7.07
N ASN A 321 -19.68 -9.61 7.57
CA ASN A 321 -20.37 -8.55 6.84
C ASN A 321 -19.68 -8.21 5.50
N ILE A 322 -18.36 -8.20 5.47
CA ILE A 322 -17.59 -7.98 4.23
C ILE A 322 -17.86 -9.12 3.24
N VAL A 323 -17.80 -10.37 3.68
CA VAL A 323 -18.05 -11.54 2.83
C VAL A 323 -19.46 -11.47 2.25
N ASN A 324 -20.47 -11.17 3.05
CA ASN A 324 -21.85 -11.07 2.58
C ASN A 324 -22.13 -9.91 1.61
N VAL A 325 -21.30 -8.85 1.61
CA VAL A 325 -21.49 -7.66 0.75
C VAL A 325 -20.58 -7.68 -0.48
N ILE A 326 -19.33 -8.10 -0.30
CA ILE A 326 -18.29 -8.06 -1.36
C ILE A 326 -18.11 -9.42 -2.01
N ASN A 327 -18.26 -10.51 -1.24
CA ASN A 327 -17.95 -11.89 -1.63
C ASN A 327 -16.53 -12.02 -2.23
N PRO A 328 -15.49 -11.69 -1.45
CA PRO A 328 -14.11 -11.70 -1.95
C PRO A 328 -13.58 -13.13 -2.06
N ASP A 329 -12.62 -13.33 -2.97
CA ASP A 329 -11.87 -14.59 -3.09
C ASP A 329 -10.79 -14.68 -2.01
N ILE A 330 -10.20 -13.54 -1.64
CA ILE A 330 -9.06 -13.47 -0.72
C ILE A 330 -9.29 -12.39 0.33
N ILE A 331 -9.12 -12.75 1.60
CA ILE A 331 -9.01 -11.82 2.73
C ILE A 331 -7.65 -11.99 3.39
N ILE A 332 -6.88 -10.91 3.48
CA ILE A 332 -5.61 -10.85 4.19
C ILE A 332 -5.74 -9.86 5.35
N ILE A 333 -5.41 -10.29 6.55
CA ILE A 333 -5.47 -9.46 7.76
C ILE A 333 -4.06 -9.12 8.20
N GLY A 334 -3.78 -7.86 8.45
CA GLY A 334 -2.46 -7.40 8.86
C GLY A 334 -2.51 -6.21 9.82
N ASP A 335 -1.37 -5.55 9.97
CA ASP A 335 -1.09 -4.45 10.89
C ASP A 335 -0.98 -4.91 12.37
N ASP A 336 -1.11 -4.01 13.33
CA ASP A 336 -0.76 -4.24 14.74
C ASP A 336 -1.40 -5.50 15.34
N MET A 337 -2.70 -5.69 15.15
CA MET A 337 -3.44 -6.81 15.74
C MET A 337 -2.98 -8.19 15.29
N ALA A 338 -2.30 -8.28 14.15
CA ALA A 338 -1.75 -9.54 13.64
C ALA A 338 -0.42 -9.96 14.30
N ARG A 339 0.20 -9.10 15.13
CA ARG A 339 1.54 -9.34 15.69
C ARG A 339 1.59 -10.19 16.95
N PRO A 340 0.65 -10.06 17.91
CA PRO A 340 0.75 -10.76 19.20
C PRO A 340 0.78 -12.28 19.05
N ASP A 341 -0.22 -12.83 18.37
CA ASP A 341 -0.40 -14.27 18.17
C ASP A 341 -1.16 -14.49 16.84
N PRO A 342 -0.44 -14.51 15.69
CA PRO A 342 -1.08 -14.63 14.37
C PRO A 342 -1.82 -15.96 14.18
N GLU A 343 -1.32 -17.06 14.75
CA GLU A 343 -1.95 -18.39 14.64
C GLU A 343 -3.28 -18.43 15.38
N ARG A 344 -3.34 -17.91 16.60
CA ARG A 344 -4.58 -17.78 17.37
C ARG A 344 -5.56 -16.85 16.67
N MET A 345 -5.09 -15.69 16.19
CA MET A 345 -5.93 -14.73 15.47
C MET A 345 -6.59 -15.39 14.25
N GLU A 346 -5.80 -16.09 13.44
CA GLU A 346 -6.32 -16.81 12.29
C GLU A 346 -7.35 -17.86 12.70
N ALA A 347 -7.05 -18.70 13.70
CA ALA A 347 -7.94 -19.75 14.15
C ALA A 347 -9.30 -19.21 14.63
N VAL A 348 -9.29 -18.18 15.50
CA VAL A 348 -10.51 -17.56 16.04
C VAL A 348 -11.33 -16.90 14.94
N ILE A 349 -10.70 -16.16 14.04
CA ILE A 349 -11.41 -15.48 12.95
C ILE A 349 -11.99 -16.50 11.97
N ARG A 350 -11.23 -17.53 11.59
CA ARG A 350 -11.70 -18.60 10.70
C ARG A 350 -12.91 -19.33 11.27
N GLU A 351 -12.91 -19.65 12.56
CA GLU A 351 -14.04 -20.29 13.24
C GLU A 351 -15.28 -19.38 13.21
N THR A 352 -15.12 -18.13 13.65
CA THR A 352 -16.21 -17.14 13.66
C THR A 352 -16.83 -16.92 12.27
N VAL A 353 -15.97 -16.77 11.24
CA VAL A 353 -16.44 -16.51 9.87
C VAL A 353 -17.13 -17.76 9.30
N ARG A 354 -16.55 -18.95 9.48
CA ARG A 354 -17.13 -20.20 8.99
C ARG A 354 -18.52 -20.47 9.55
N GLU A 355 -18.76 -20.11 10.81
CA GLU A 355 -20.08 -20.27 11.44
C GLU A 355 -21.11 -19.22 10.98
N GLY A 356 -20.63 -18.07 10.47
CA GLY A 356 -21.46 -16.93 10.11
C GLY A 356 -21.79 -16.76 8.62
N ILE A 357 -21.24 -17.63 7.73
CA ILE A 357 -21.48 -17.56 6.28
C ILE A 357 -21.92 -18.92 5.71
N LEU A 358 -22.41 -18.92 4.46
CA LEU A 358 -22.79 -20.16 3.77
C LEU A 358 -21.56 -21.05 3.51
N ALA A 359 -21.74 -22.37 3.61
CA ALA A 359 -20.66 -23.35 3.44
C ALA A 359 -19.98 -23.22 2.07
N ASP A 360 -20.74 -23.09 0.99
CA ASP A 360 -20.21 -22.95 -0.37
C ASP A 360 -19.36 -21.66 -0.52
N VAL A 361 -19.73 -20.58 0.18
CA VAL A 361 -18.97 -19.33 0.19
C VAL A 361 -17.67 -19.50 0.99
N TRP A 362 -17.72 -20.24 2.11
CA TRP A 362 -16.54 -20.56 2.90
C TRP A 362 -15.52 -21.40 2.11
N GLU A 363 -15.98 -22.40 1.33
CA GLU A 363 -15.11 -23.23 0.51
C GLU A 363 -14.34 -22.44 -0.57
N GLY A 364 -14.96 -21.37 -1.09
CA GLY A 364 -14.33 -20.47 -2.07
C GLY A 364 -13.43 -19.39 -1.47
N LEU A 365 -13.48 -19.15 -0.13
CA LEU A 365 -12.78 -18.05 0.52
C LEU A 365 -11.38 -18.45 1.00
N THR A 366 -10.35 -17.75 0.55
CA THR A 366 -9.02 -17.79 1.16
C THR A 366 -8.91 -16.69 2.23
N LEU A 367 -8.74 -17.08 3.49
CA LEU A 367 -8.56 -16.16 4.62
C LEU A 367 -7.22 -16.46 5.28
N SER A 368 -6.37 -15.44 5.47
CA SER A 368 -5.04 -15.59 6.08
C SER A 368 -4.59 -14.35 6.82
N ILE A 369 -3.64 -14.54 7.72
CA ILE A 369 -2.88 -13.44 8.31
C ILE A 369 -1.72 -13.07 7.38
N SER A 370 -1.43 -11.78 7.28
CA SER A 370 -0.35 -11.27 6.43
C SER A 370 1.02 -11.84 6.86
N THR A 371 1.69 -12.48 5.93
CA THR A 371 3.09 -12.92 6.07
C THR A 371 4.08 -11.96 5.40
N TYR A 372 3.61 -10.76 5.03
CA TYR A 372 4.41 -9.75 4.35
C TYR A 372 5.65 -9.38 5.16
N GLN A 373 6.82 -9.45 4.52
CA GLN A 373 8.06 -9.08 5.19
C GLN A 373 8.24 -7.56 5.22
N GLY A 374 8.27 -6.98 6.41
CA GLY A 374 8.41 -5.54 6.61
C GLY A 374 7.07 -4.83 6.83
N ASP A 375 6.94 -3.62 6.30
CA ASP A 375 5.76 -2.77 6.47
C ASP A 375 4.99 -2.68 5.14
N PRO A 376 3.90 -3.46 4.96
CA PRO A 376 3.15 -3.48 3.70
C PRO A 376 2.52 -2.13 3.37
N ILE A 377 2.15 -1.33 4.37
CA ILE A 377 1.54 -0.01 4.14
C ILE A 377 2.59 0.98 3.61
N LEU A 378 3.79 0.97 4.19
CA LEU A 378 4.90 1.79 3.70
C LEU A 378 5.34 1.39 2.29
N THR A 379 5.48 0.08 2.04
CA THR A 379 5.84 -0.43 0.72
C THR A 379 4.73 -0.12 -0.29
N GLY A 380 3.47 -0.32 0.09
CA GLY A 380 2.32 0.01 -0.75
C GLY A 380 2.25 1.50 -1.11
N ALA A 381 2.62 2.39 -0.20
CA ALA A 381 2.76 3.81 -0.51
C ALA A 381 3.79 4.04 -1.63
N ALA A 382 4.97 3.40 -1.56
CA ALA A 382 5.96 3.48 -2.64
C ALA A 382 5.41 2.90 -3.96
N ILE A 383 4.69 1.77 -3.90
CA ILE A 383 4.08 1.13 -5.07
C ILE A 383 3.06 2.05 -5.75
N VAL A 384 2.28 2.82 -4.99
CA VAL A 384 1.37 3.84 -5.56
C VAL A 384 2.14 4.82 -6.45
N ALA A 385 3.31 5.30 -6.01
CA ALA A 385 4.15 6.18 -6.83
C ALA A 385 4.74 5.45 -8.05
N ILE A 386 5.19 4.21 -7.89
CA ILE A 386 5.73 3.39 -8.99
C ILE A 386 4.65 3.14 -10.04
N ASP A 387 3.42 2.80 -9.64
CA ASP A 387 2.31 2.56 -10.57
C ASP A 387 1.98 3.81 -11.38
N ARG A 388 2.03 5.01 -10.76
CA ARG A 388 1.88 6.30 -11.47
C ARG A 388 2.98 6.55 -12.48
N ILE A 389 4.23 6.20 -12.14
CA ILE A 389 5.35 6.30 -13.07
C ILE A 389 5.15 5.33 -14.24
N PHE A 390 4.71 4.11 -13.97
CA PHE A 390 4.47 3.12 -15.02
C PHE A 390 3.24 3.43 -15.88
N ASP A 391 2.25 4.16 -15.35
CA ASP A 391 1.11 4.65 -16.14
C ASP A 391 1.51 5.67 -17.21
N SER A 392 2.51 6.52 -16.92
CA SER A 392 2.93 7.61 -17.82
C SER A 392 4.43 7.89 -17.70
N PRO A 393 5.31 6.92 -18.06
CA PRO A 393 6.75 7.02 -17.77
C PRO A 393 7.42 8.24 -18.42
N GLY A 394 6.95 8.69 -19.59
CA GLY A 394 7.48 9.87 -20.27
C GLY A 394 7.30 11.19 -19.51
N GLN A 395 6.36 11.24 -18.54
CA GLN A 395 6.15 12.44 -17.72
C GLN A 395 7.11 12.54 -16.53
N PHE A 396 7.63 11.41 -16.07
CA PHE A 396 8.48 11.34 -14.87
C PHE A 396 9.97 11.27 -15.16
N ILE A 397 10.34 10.72 -16.32
CA ILE A 397 11.75 10.62 -16.68
C ILE A 397 12.26 12.00 -17.10
N PRO A 398 13.36 12.52 -16.51
CA PRO A 398 13.90 13.83 -16.86
C PRO A 398 14.21 13.96 -18.36
N ALA A 399 13.90 15.12 -18.94
CA ALA A 399 14.10 15.38 -20.37
C ALA A 399 15.58 15.16 -20.81
N THR A 400 16.52 15.45 -19.95
CA THR A 400 17.95 15.19 -20.17
C THR A 400 18.25 13.70 -20.40
N ASN A 401 17.51 12.82 -19.76
CA ASN A 401 17.64 11.37 -19.90
C ASN A 401 16.83 10.82 -21.07
N GLN A 402 15.85 11.56 -21.56
CA GLN A 402 15.05 11.21 -22.76
C GLN A 402 15.83 11.51 -24.06
N ALA A 403 16.73 12.49 -24.05
CA ALA A 403 17.50 12.92 -25.22
C ALA A 403 18.68 12.00 -25.62
N GLY A 404 18.88 10.89 -24.90
CA GLY A 404 20.00 9.96 -25.12
C GLY A 404 21.31 10.49 -24.50
N ALA A 405 21.89 9.78 -23.54
CA ALA A 405 23.25 10.06 -23.10
C ALA A 405 24.20 9.90 -24.29
N PRO A 406 25.21 10.80 -24.49
CA PRO A 406 26.24 10.55 -25.48
C PRO A 406 26.92 9.21 -25.16
N ALA A 407 27.18 8.43 -26.20
CA ALA A 407 27.92 7.18 -26.10
C ALA A 407 29.21 7.42 -25.29
N SER A 408 29.44 6.57 -24.28
CA SER A 408 30.74 6.56 -23.57
C SER A 408 31.89 6.50 -24.58
N PRO A 409 32.99 7.26 -24.37
CA PRO A 409 34.17 7.11 -25.22
C PRO A 409 34.62 5.65 -25.11
N SER A 410 34.74 5.01 -26.26
CA SER A 410 35.44 3.73 -26.41
C SER A 410 36.85 3.88 -25.85
N ASP A 411 37.19 2.99 -24.92
CA ASP A 411 38.58 2.80 -24.48
C ASP A 411 39.45 2.55 -25.71
N GLU A 412 40.37 3.49 -25.98
CA GLU A 412 41.58 3.26 -26.75
C GLU A 412 42.67 2.67 -25.87
#